data_b9aa37ab0de29a613d92226b5b6e689b
#
_entry.id   b9aa37ab0de29a613d92226b5b6e689b
#
_cell.length_a   1.000
_cell.length_b   1.000
_cell.length_c   1.000
_cell.angle_alpha   90.00
_cell.angle_beta   90.00
_cell.angle_gamma   90.00
#
_symmetry.space_group_name_H-M   'P 1'
#
loop_
_entity.id
_entity.type
_entity.pdbx_description
1 polymer ?
#
loop_
_entity_poly.entity_id
_entity_poly.type
_entity_poly.pdbx_seq_one_letter_code
_entity_poly.pdbx_strand_id
1 'polypeptide(L)'
;FEDLLKDSDFISVHIPASDKYLFDSKEFSQMKDGVGILNLSRGGILNEEELIKSIETGKVSFAGIDTYENEPNPSIKVLMNSNISLTPHIGAATSEAQDRIGVELADKINDILG
;
A
#
# COMPACT_ATOMS: atom_id res chain seq x y z
N PHE A 1 4.42 2.05 -16.61
CA PHE A 1 4.81 1.68 -15.25
C PHE A 1 6.18 2.25 -14.86
N GLU A 2 7.17 2.13 -15.74
CA GLU A 2 8.50 2.68 -15.46
C GLU A 2 8.50 4.19 -15.28
N ASP A 3 7.73 4.93 -16.09
CA ASP A 3 7.59 6.37 -15.97
C ASP A 3 6.94 6.76 -14.64
N LEU A 4 5.96 5.98 -14.19
CA LEU A 4 5.33 6.18 -12.88
C LEU A 4 6.36 6.07 -11.77
N LEU A 5 7.23 5.05 -11.81
CA LEU A 5 8.28 4.85 -10.81
C LEU A 5 9.27 6.01 -10.78
N LYS A 6 9.70 6.48 -11.94
CA LYS A 6 10.71 7.55 -12.06
C LYS A 6 10.18 8.93 -11.68
N ASP A 7 8.91 9.20 -11.95
CA ASP A 7 8.35 10.55 -11.87
C ASP A 7 7.50 10.81 -10.64
N SER A 8 7.13 9.76 -9.89
CA SER A 8 6.22 9.91 -8.75
C SER A 8 6.96 10.29 -7.46
N ASP A 9 6.42 11.25 -6.74
CA ASP A 9 6.82 11.58 -5.37
C ASP A 9 6.12 10.69 -4.34
N PHE A 10 4.91 10.24 -4.67
CA PHE A 10 4.10 9.33 -3.87
C PHE A 10 3.51 8.24 -4.75
N ILE A 11 3.51 7.02 -4.25
CA ILE A 11 2.90 5.87 -4.95
C ILE A 11 1.92 5.21 -4.00
N SER A 12 0.67 5.09 -4.44
CA SER A 12 -0.36 4.37 -3.70
C SER A 12 -0.79 3.14 -4.49
N VAL A 13 -0.84 2.00 -3.82
CA VAL A 13 -1.07 0.70 -4.45
C VAL A 13 -2.48 0.22 -4.15
N HIS A 14 -3.25 -0.03 -5.23
CA HIS A 14 -4.66 -0.43 -5.15
C HIS A 14 -4.94 -1.53 -6.19
N ILE A 15 -4.25 -2.65 -6.10
CA ILE A 15 -4.39 -3.74 -7.06
C ILE A 15 -4.80 -5.04 -6.35
N PRO A 16 -5.42 -6.01 -7.06
CA PRO A 16 -5.76 -7.29 -6.47
C PRO A 16 -4.52 -8.11 -6.13
N ALA A 17 -4.70 -9.17 -5.35
CA ALA A 17 -3.61 -10.07 -4.98
C ALA A 17 -2.90 -10.62 -6.21
N SER A 18 -1.59 -10.79 -6.10
CA SER A 18 -0.73 -11.31 -7.16
C SER A 18 0.21 -12.37 -6.58
N ASP A 19 0.60 -13.35 -7.41
CA ASP A 19 1.57 -14.39 -7.01
C ASP A 19 3.00 -13.85 -6.98
N LYS A 20 3.23 -12.65 -7.48
CA LYS A 20 4.55 -12.03 -7.57
C LYS A 20 4.51 -10.64 -6.99
N TYR A 21 5.66 -10.18 -6.48
CA TYR A 21 5.82 -8.79 -6.09
C TYR A 21 5.71 -7.88 -7.32
N LEU A 22 4.88 -6.85 -7.23
CA LEU A 22 4.89 -5.76 -8.19
C LEU A 22 6.05 -4.80 -7.87
N PHE A 23 6.35 -4.62 -6.57
CA PHE A 23 7.42 -3.78 -6.08
C PHE A 23 8.48 -4.63 -5.39
N ASP A 24 9.52 -4.95 -6.11
CA ASP A 24 10.71 -5.66 -5.62
C ASP A 24 11.94 -4.75 -5.77
N SER A 25 13.13 -5.26 -5.58
CA SER A 25 14.35 -4.45 -5.57
C SER A 25 14.54 -3.62 -6.84
N LYS A 26 14.20 -4.18 -8.00
CA LYS A 26 14.29 -3.48 -9.29
C LYS A 26 13.40 -2.23 -9.31
N GLU A 27 12.15 -2.37 -8.88
CA GLU A 27 11.17 -1.30 -8.89
C GLU A 27 11.54 -0.21 -7.89
N PHE A 28 11.99 -0.57 -6.70
CA PHE A 28 12.47 0.40 -5.71
C PHE A 28 13.68 1.19 -6.24
N SER A 29 14.60 0.52 -6.95
CA SER A 29 15.77 1.21 -7.50
C SER A 29 15.43 2.25 -8.57
N GLN A 30 14.29 2.12 -9.22
CA GLN A 30 13.82 3.03 -10.26
C GLN A 30 13.03 4.22 -9.71
N MET A 31 12.64 4.20 -8.46
CA MET A 31 11.88 5.27 -7.82
C MET A 31 12.75 6.49 -7.54
N LYS A 32 12.11 7.65 -7.36
CA LYS A 32 12.80 8.87 -6.91
C LYS A 32 13.29 8.69 -5.48
N ASP A 33 14.44 9.29 -5.17
CA ASP A 33 14.90 9.35 -3.79
C ASP A 33 13.92 10.14 -2.94
N GLY A 34 13.59 9.61 -1.77
CA GLY A 34 12.63 10.23 -0.87
C GLY A 34 11.17 9.95 -1.19
N VAL A 35 10.88 8.99 -2.08
CA VAL A 35 9.50 8.62 -2.43
C VAL A 35 8.73 8.13 -1.20
N GLY A 36 7.43 8.46 -1.14
CA GLY A 36 6.49 7.85 -0.19
C GLY A 36 5.70 6.74 -0.86
N ILE A 37 5.47 5.64 -0.16
CA ILE A 37 4.70 4.52 -0.72
C ILE A 37 3.63 4.05 0.25
N LEU A 38 2.42 3.77 -0.30
CA LEU A 38 1.27 3.29 0.47
C LEU A 38 0.79 1.98 -0.13
N ASN A 39 0.70 0.93 0.67
CA ASN A 39 0.08 -0.33 0.26
C ASN A 39 -1.17 -0.59 1.09
N LEU A 40 -2.31 -0.25 0.51
CA LEU A 40 -3.63 -0.42 1.11
C LEU A 40 -4.42 -1.54 0.42
N SER A 41 -3.78 -2.31 -0.44
CA SER A 41 -4.46 -3.34 -1.25
C SER A 41 -4.30 -4.73 -0.68
N ARG A 42 -3.17 -5.40 -0.91
CA ARG A 42 -2.93 -6.77 -0.45
C ARG A 42 -1.47 -6.95 -0.07
N GLY A 43 -1.21 -7.83 0.91
CA GLY A 43 0.13 -8.29 1.22
C GLY A 43 0.71 -9.09 0.06
N GLY A 44 2.04 -9.14 -0.06
CA GLY A 44 2.71 -9.87 -1.13
C GLY A 44 2.85 -9.10 -2.45
N ILE A 45 2.31 -7.89 -2.56
CA ILE A 45 2.48 -7.03 -3.74
C ILE A 45 3.79 -6.25 -3.64
N LEU A 46 4.16 -5.89 -2.44
CA LEU A 46 5.35 -5.14 -2.12
C LEU A 46 6.26 -6.04 -1.26
N ASN A 47 7.52 -6.19 -1.69
CA ASN A 47 8.51 -6.94 -0.91
C ASN A 47 8.89 -6.14 0.33
N GLU A 48 8.45 -6.59 1.50
CA GLU A 48 8.64 -5.87 2.77
C GLU A 48 10.12 -5.75 3.15
N GLU A 49 10.95 -6.75 2.88
CA GLU A 49 12.39 -6.67 3.14
C GLU A 49 13.08 -5.59 2.28
N GLU A 50 12.74 -5.54 1.00
CA GLU A 50 13.27 -4.53 0.10
C GLU A 50 12.75 -3.13 0.46
N LEU A 51 11.51 -3.02 0.93
CA LEU A 51 11.00 -1.76 1.47
C LEU A 51 11.84 -1.27 2.64
N ILE A 52 12.13 -2.13 3.61
CA ILE A 52 12.92 -1.78 4.78
C ILE A 52 14.33 -1.32 4.36
N LYS A 53 14.98 -2.05 3.46
CA LYS A 53 16.28 -1.64 2.91
C LYS A 53 16.22 -0.27 2.24
N SER A 54 15.17 -0.02 1.47
CA SER A 54 14.97 1.25 0.77
C SER A 54 14.73 2.40 1.75
N ILE A 55 14.08 2.16 2.87
CA ILE A 55 13.91 3.15 3.94
C ILE A 55 15.28 3.44 4.59
N GLU A 56 16.05 2.42 4.89
CA GLU A 56 17.36 2.55 5.51
C GLU A 56 18.33 3.37 4.65
N THR A 57 18.27 3.22 3.33
CA THR A 57 19.13 3.97 2.40
C THR A 57 18.60 5.36 2.06
N GLY A 58 17.39 5.72 2.49
CA GLY A 58 16.75 6.99 2.17
C GLY A 58 16.04 7.02 0.81
N LYS A 59 16.04 5.92 0.07
CA LYS A 59 15.30 5.81 -1.20
C LYS A 59 13.80 6.02 -0.96
N VAL A 60 13.25 5.41 0.07
CA VAL A 60 11.87 5.59 0.54
C VAL A 60 11.90 6.41 1.82
N SER A 61 11.20 7.54 1.85
CA SER A 61 11.16 8.40 3.03
C SER A 61 10.19 7.90 4.09
N PHE A 62 9.06 7.36 3.66
CA PHE A 62 8.07 6.74 4.55
C PHE A 62 7.19 5.77 3.78
N ALA A 63 6.54 4.88 4.52
CA ALA A 63 5.55 3.95 3.97
C ALA A 63 4.31 3.88 4.86
N GLY A 64 3.16 3.69 4.25
CA GLY A 64 1.92 3.35 4.94
C GLY A 64 1.49 1.96 4.51
N ILE A 65 1.25 1.06 5.45
CA ILE A 65 0.91 -0.33 5.19
C ILE A 65 -0.35 -0.71 5.96
N ASP A 66 -1.38 -1.14 5.24
CA ASP A 66 -2.60 -1.72 5.81
C ASP A 66 -2.65 -3.23 5.59
N THR A 67 -1.81 -3.76 4.70
CA THR A 67 -1.76 -5.18 4.34
C THR A 67 -0.35 -5.71 4.46
N TYR A 68 -0.20 -6.95 4.93
CA TYR A 68 1.08 -7.56 5.26
C TYR A 68 1.27 -8.90 4.55
N GLU A 69 2.54 -9.27 4.28
CA GLU A 69 2.86 -10.55 3.64
C GLU A 69 2.41 -11.74 4.49
N ASN A 70 2.56 -11.65 5.81
CA ASN A 70 2.29 -12.72 6.75
C ASN A 70 1.10 -12.40 7.66
N GLU A 71 -0.03 -12.04 7.10
CA GLU A 71 -1.25 -11.85 7.89
C GLU A 71 -1.74 -13.19 8.47
N PRO A 72 -2.20 -13.21 9.72
CA PRO A 72 -2.32 -12.10 10.68
C PRO A 72 -1.04 -11.83 11.48
N ASN A 73 0.09 -12.44 11.15
CA ASN A 73 1.36 -12.31 11.87
C ASN A 73 2.41 -11.57 11.04
N PRO A 74 2.35 -10.22 10.96
CA PRO A 74 3.30 -9.45 10.16
C PRO A 74 4.73 -9.52 10.73
N SER A 75 5.72 -9.23 9.88
CA SER A 75 7.12 -9.22 10.26
C SER A 75 7.41 -8.21 11.37
N ILE A 76 8.19 -8.61 12.37
CA ILE A 76 8.62 -7.72 13.45
C ILE A 76 9.41 -6.52 12.91
N LYS A 77 10.23 -6.72 11.88
CA LYS A 77 11.00 -5.64 11.25
C LYS A 77 10.09 -4.54 10.68
N VAL A 78 8.96 -4.93 10.10
CA VAL A 78 7.96 -3.97 9.61
C VAL A 78 7.28 -3.27 10.78
N LEU A 79 6.87 -4.02 11.80
CA LEU A 79 6.17 -3.47 12.97
C LEU A 79 7.01 -2.47 13.76
N MET A 80 8.32 -2.66 13.80
CA MET A 80 9.22 -1.82 14.59
C MET A 80 9.87 -0.69 13.82
N ASN A 81 9.60 -0.56 12.52
CA ASN A 81 10.19 0.51 11.72
C ASN A 81 9.42 1.82 11.92
N SER A 82 10.10 2.85 12.45
CA SER A 82 9.48 4.14 12.77
C SER A 82 9.02 4.94 11.54
N ASN A 83 9.53 4.62 10.35
CA ASN A 83 9.16 5.29 9.11
C ASN A 83 8.00 4.58 8.38
N ILE A 84 7.44 3.55 8.98
CA ILE A 84 6.28 2.82 8.47
C ILE A 84 5.08 3.11 9.36
N SER A 85 4.03 3.69 8.79
CA SER A 85 2.73 3.82 9.44
C SER A 85 1.94 2.55 9.21
N LEU A 86 1.43 1.97 10.28
CA LEU A 86 0.78 0.66 10.24
C LEU A 86 -0.68 0.76 10.63
N THR A 87 -1.52 0.02 9.91
CA THR A 87 -2.90 -0.25 10.32
C THR A 87 -3.15 -1.76 10.19
N PRO A 88 -4.06 -2.35 10.98
CA PRO A 88 -4.26 -3.79 10.99
C PRO A 88 -5.21 -4.29 9.89
N HIS A 89 -4.99 -3.88 8.63
CA HIS A 89 -5.81 -4.25 7.47
C HIS A 89 -7.27 -3.83 7.64
N ILE A 90 -7.48 -2.56 7.96
CA ILE A 90 -8.81 -2.00 8.26
C ILE A 90 -9.31 -1.00 7.22
N GLY A 91 -8.70 -0.94 6.04
CA GLY A 91 -9.05 0.04 5.01
C GLY A 91 -10.53 0.08 4.65
N ALA A 92 -11.20 -1.09 4.62
CA ALA A 92 -12.63 -1.19 4.36
C ALA A 92 -13.45 -1.57 5.60
N ALA A 93 -12.81 -1.69 6.78
CA ALA A 93 -13.46 -2.19 8.00
C ALA A 93 -13.79 -1.08 9.01
N THR A 94 -13.40 0.17 8.76
CA THR A 94 -13.73 1.30 9.62
C THR A 94 -15.20 1.71 9.45
N SER A 95 -15.77 2.34 10.47
CA SER A 95 -17.15 2.87 10.38
C SER A 95 -17.30 3.86 9.22
N GLU A 96 -16.31 4.72 9.03
CA GLU A 96 -16.28 5.70 7.94
C GLU A 96 -16.26 5.03 6.57
N ALA A 97 -15.44 3.98 6.39
CA ALA A 97 -15.38 3.24 5.14
C ALA A 97 -16.69 2.51 4.85
N GLN A 98 -17.29 1.87 5.86
CA GLN A 98 -18.59 1.20 5.72
C GLN A 98 -19.70 2.18 5.35
N ASP A 99 -19.73 3.35 5.96
CA ASP A 99 -20.69 4.40 5.65
C ASP A 99 -20.54 4.89 4.21
N ARG A 100 -19.32 5.12 3.76
CA ARG A 100 -19.04 5.54 2.37
C ARG A 100 -19.46 4.49 1.37
N ILE A 101 -19.15 3.22 1.62
CA ILE A 101 -19.56 2.11 0.75
C ILE A 101 -21.09 2.05 0.66
N GLY A 102 -21.77 2.20 1.78
CA GLY A 102 -23.24 2.21 1.81
C GLY A 102 -23.83 3.35 0.98
N VAL A 103 -23.31 4.56 1.11
CA VAL A 103 -23.76 5.74 0.36
C VAL A 103 -23.51 5.56 -1.14
N GLU A 104 -22.32 5.15 -1.53
CA GLU A 104 -21.97 4.92 -2.93
C GLU A 104 -22.86 3.85 -3.57
N LEU A 105 -23.14 2.77 -2.85
CA LEU A 105 -24.01 1.71 -3.34
C LEU A 105 -25.44 2.22 -3.53
N ALA A 106 -25.95 2.99 -2.58
CA ALA A 106 -27.28 3.59 -2.68
C ALA A 106 -27.40 4.53 -3.88
N ASP A 107 -26.39 5.38 -4.09
CA ASP A 107 -26.34 6.31 -5.22
C ASP A 107 -26.35 5.56 -6.56
N LYS A 108 -25.54 4.50 -6.67
CA LYS A 108 -25.50 3.66 -7.88
C LYS A 108 -26.84 2.97 -8.15
N ILE A 109 -27.49 2.47 -7.13
CA ILE A 109 -28.81 1.86 -7.27
C ILE A 109 -29.83 2.90 -7.75
N ASN A 110 -29.84 4.09 -7.19
CA ASN A 110 -30.71 5.18 -7.60
C ASN A 110 -30.45 5.60 -9.06
N ASP A 111 -29.20 5.67 -9.49
CA ASP A 111 -28.84 6.00 -10.87
C ASP A 111 -29.35 4.95 -11.87
N ILE A 112 -29.37 3.68 -11.47
CA ILE A 112 -29.82 2.57 -12.32
C ILE A 112 -31.33 2.50 -12.35
N LEU A 113 -31.99 2.68 -11.21
CA LEU A 113 -33.45 2.48 -11.05
C LEU A 113 -34.25 3.78 -11.17
N GLY A 114 -33.64 4.89 -10.91
CA GLY A 114 -34.29 6.21 -10.96
C GLY A 114 -34.25 6.80 -12.35
#